data_5cf9b1f253c5ba457fcdef635aa2835f
#
_entry.id   5cf9b1f253c5ba457fcdef635aa2835f
#
_cell.length_a   1.000
_cell.length_b   1.000
_cell.length_c   1.000
_cell.angle_alpha   90.00
_cell.angle_beta   90.00
_cell.angle_gamma   90.00
#
_symmetry.space_group_name_H-M   'P 1'
#
loop_
_entity.id
_entity.type
_entity.pdbx_description
1 polymer ?
#
loop_
_entity_poly.entity_id
_entity_poly.type
_entity_poly.pdbx_seq_one_letter_code
_entity_poly.pdbx_strand_id
1 'polypeptide(L)'
;MNKYEINIYEKIAKNIKKYRNIAGISQAELAERVGVSHEFIRRNESKKGRKSFSVDTLWKISVALDVPPGNLFDIDIDEFTDK
;
A
#
# COMPACT_ATOMS: atom_id res chain seq x y z
N MET A 1 -14.82 -9.21 -13.22
CA MET A 1 -13.63 -9.82 -12.55
C MET A 1 -14.10 -10.64 -11.35
N ASN A 2 -13.58 -11.85 -11.23
CA ASN A 2 -13.87 -12.71 -10.09
C ASN A 2 -13.17 -12.15 -8.83
N LYS A 3 -13.89 -12.12 -7.71
CA LYS A 3 -13.34 -11.58 -6.45
C LYS A 3 -12.09 -12.32 -5.97
N TYR A 4 -11.84 -13.53 -6.43
CA TYR A 4 -10.63 -14.28 -6.10
C TYR A 4 -9.43 -13.93 -6.99
N GLU A 5 -9.64 -13.11 -8.00
CA GLU A 5 -8.64 -12.76 -9.01
C GLU A 5 -8.27 -11.28 -8.97
N ILE A 6 -8.57 -10.60 -7.89
CA ILE A 6 -8.21 -9.19 -7.74
C ILE A 6 -6.70 -9.04 -7.52
N ASN A 7 -6.16 -7.92 -7.96
CA ASN A 7 -4.78 -7.59 -7.66
C ASN A 7 -4.71 -6.91 -6.30
N ILE A 8 -4.51 -7.72 -5.27
CA ILE A 8 -4.49 -7.25 -3.89
C ILE A 8 -3.37 -6.23 -3.67
N TYR A 9 -2.23 -6.40 -4.36
CA TYR A 9 -1.10 -5.49 -4.19
C TYR A 9 -1.40 -4.08 -4.68
N GLU A 10 -2.19 -3.95 -5.74
CA GLU A 10 -2.61 -2.63 -6.21
C GLU A 10 -3.53 -1.94 -5.20
N LYS A 11 -4.40 -2.68 -4.56
CA LYS A 11 -5.31 -2.13 -3.55
C LYS A 11 -4.53 -1.71 -2.31
N ILE A 12 -3.59 -2.52 -1.88
CA ILE A 12 -2.70 -2.18 -0.77
C ILE A 12 -1.89 -0.92 -1.10
N ALA A 13 -1.35 -0.85 -2.31
CA ALA A 13 -0.58 0.33 -2.75
C ALA A 13 -1.41 1.61 -2.70
N LYS A 14 -2.66 1.55 -3.12
CA LYS A 14 -3.58 2.69 -3.02
C LYS A 14 -3.80 3.12 -1.58
N ASN A 15 -3.96 2.15 -0.68
CA ASN A 15 -4.15 2.45 0.73
C ASN A 15 -2.90 3.07 1.33
N ILE A 16 -1.73 2.56 0.99
CA ILE A 16 -0.47 3.15 1.44
C ILE A 16 -0.36 4.60 1.01
N LYS A 17 -0.63 4.87 -0.25
CA LYS A 17 -0.57 6.25 -0.78
C LYS A 17 -1.58 7.15 -0.08
N LYS A 18 -2.80 6.65 0.13
CA LYS A 18 -3.85 7.37 0.83
C LYS A 18 -3.40 7.80 2.23
N TYR A 19 -2.93 6.85 3.03
CA TYR A 19 -2.51 7.14 4.40
C TYR A 19 -1.24 7.96 4.45
N ARG A 20 -0.34 7.79 3.49
CA ARG A 20 0.84 8.64 3.38
C ARG A 20 0.44 10.10 3.15
N ASN A 21 -0.50 10.33 2.24
CA ASN A 21 -0.99 11.68 1.95
C ASN A 21 -1.73 12.28 3.15
N ILE A 22 -2.51 11.47 3.86
CA ILE A 22 -3.18 11.92 5.08
C ILE A 22 -2.15 12.32 6.13
N ALA A 23 -1.06 11.56 6.26
CA ALA A 23 0.01 11.87 7.20
C ALA A 23 0.85 13.06 6.77
N GLY A 24 0.72 13.51 5.53
CA GLY A 24 1.45 14.67 5.03
C GLY A 24 2.93 14.42 4.82
N ILE A 25 3.34 13.17 4.58
CA ILE A 25 4.75 12.83 4.37
C ILE A 25 5.01 12.47 2.91
N SER A 26 6.26 12.72 2.47
CA SER A 26 6.68 12.41 1.11
C SER A 26 7.01 10.92 0.97
N GLN A 27 7.12 10.47 -0.28
CA GLN A 27 7.59 9.10 -0.56
C GLN A 27 8.99 8.88 0.02
N ALA A 28 9.88 9.86 -0.11
CA ALA A 28 11.24 9.77 0.42
C ALA A 28 11.24 9.62 1.95
N GLU A 29 10.37 10.37 2.60
CA GLU A 29 10.25 10.35 4.06
C GLU A 29 9.71 9.01 4.53
N LEU A 30 8.70 8.46 3.86
CA LEU A 30 8.18 7.14 4.18
C LEU A 30 9.27 6.08 4.00
N ALA A 31 10.01 6.15 2.88
CA ALA A 31 11.11 5.22 2.61
C ALA A 31 12.15 5.24 3.74
N GLU A 32 12.52 6.43 4.20
CA GLU A 32 13.47 6.58 5.29
C GLU A 32 12.96 5.95 6.58
N ARG A 33 11.70 6.20 6.93
CA ARG A 33 11.10 5.66 8.15
C ARG A 33 11.01 4.14 8.13
N VAL A 34 10.72 3.57 6.96
CA VAL A 34 10.55 2.12 6.78
C VAL A 34 11.90 1.41 6.63
N GLY A 35 12.93 2.13 6.18
CA GLY A 35 14.23 1.55 5.93
C GLY A 35 14.35 0.89 4.57
N VAL A 36 13.63 1.42 3.58
CA VAL A 36 13.70 0.95 2.19
C VAL A 36 14.13 2.10 1.30
N SER A 37 14.43 1.83 0.04
CA SER A 37 14.81 2.88 -0.91
C SER A 37 13.61 3.72 -1.31
N HIS A 38 13.86 4.98 -1.68
CA HIS A 38 12.82 5.84 -2.25
C HIS A 38 12.23 5.19 -3.52
N GLU A 39 13.11 4.59 -4.33
CA GLU A 39 12.68 3.90 -5.55
C GLU A 39 11.68 2.77 -5.25
N PHE A 40 11.89 2.04 -4.15
CA PHE A 40 10.96 1.00 -3.73
C PHE A 40 9.56 1.57 -3.49
N ILE A 41 9.46 2.67 -2.73
CA ILE A 41 8.17 3.31 -2.44
C ILE A 41 7.55 3.85 -3.72
N ARG A 42 8.33 4.57 -4.53
CA ARG A 42 7.87 5.16 -5.78
C ARG A 42 7.30 4.09 -6.72
N ARG A 43 8.01 2.99 -6.90
CA ARG A 43 7.59 1.90 -7.77
C ARG A 43 6.31 1.25 -7.26
N ASN A 44 6.20 1.06 -5.95
CA ASN A 44 5.04 0.39 -5.37
C ASN A 44 3.80 1.28 -5.28
N GLU A 45 3.95 2.59 -5.36
CA GLU A 45 2.81 3.51 -5.45
C GLU A 45 2.40 3.83 -6.89
N SER A 46 3.25 3.52 -7.84
CA SER A 46 2.99 3.80 -9.26
C SER A 46 1.86 2.91 -9.79
N LYS A 47 1.08 3.45 -10.73
CA LYS A 47 0.07 2.66 -11.46
C LYS A 47 0.72 1.61 -12.36
N LYS A 48 1.96 1.87 -12.79
CA LYS A 48 2.75 0.96 -13.60
C LYS A 48 3.80 0.31 -12.72
N GLY A 49 4.29 -0.81 -13.14
CA GLY A 49 5.34 -1.48 -12.42
C GLY A 49 4.83 -2.58 -11.51
N ARG A 50 5.73 -3.47 -11.21
CA ARG A 50 5.44 -4.64 -10.40
C ARG A 50 5.41 -4.26 -8.93
N LYS A 51 4.33 -4.60 -8.26
CA LYS A 51 4.16 -4.34 -6.83
C LYS A 51 4.46 -5.59 -6.05
N SER A 52 5.22 -5.43 -4.98
CA SER A 52 5.64 -6.55 -4.15
C SER A 52 5.92 -6.04 -2.73
N PHE A 53 5.17 -6.56 -1.77
CA PHE A 53 5.34 -6.23 -0.37
C PHE A 53 5.45 -7.51 0.44
N SER A 54 6.45 -7.60 1.31
CA SER A 54 6.44 -8.64 2.32
C SER A 54 5.52 -8.22 3.47
N VAL A 55 5.08 -9.19 4.26
CA VAL A 55 4.28 -8.91 5.45
C VAL A 55 5.08 -8.00 6.40
N ASP A 56 6.37 -8.27 6.56
CA ASP A 56 7.25 -7.44 7.38
C ASP A 56 7.29 -5.99 6.92
N THR A 57 7.42 -5.78 5.61
CA THR A 57 7.41 -4.42 5.05
C THR A 57 6.08 -3.72 5.29
N LEU A 58 4.97 -4.43 5.11
CA LEU A 58 3.64 -3.86 5.37
C LEU A 58 3.48 -3.47 6.84
N TRP A 59 3.99 -4.29 7.76
CA TRP A 59 4.00 -3.95 9.17
C TRP A 59 4.78 -2.66 9.42
N LYS A 60 5.99 -2.55 8.87
CA LYS A 60 6.82 -1.35 9.03
C LYS A 60 6.16 -0.11 8.44
N ILE A 61 5.50 -0.25 7.29
CA ILE A 61 4.77 0.85 6.67
C ILE A 61 3.62 1.30 7.58
N SER A 62 2.85 0.36 8.14
CA SER A 62 1.75 0.71 9.02
C SER A 62 2.23 1.47 10.26
N VAL A 63 3.35 1.04 10.83
CA VAL A 63 3.96 1.72 11.97
C VAL A 63 4.41 3.14 11.58
N ALA A 64 5.07 3.26 10.44
CA ALA A 64 5.55 4.55 9.95
C ALA A 64 4.41 5.54 9.68
N LEU A 65 3.26 5.03 9.25
CA LEU A 65 2.07 5.85 8.96
C LEU A 65 1.15 6.01 10.17
N ASP A 66 1.47 5.34 11.27
CA ASP A 66 0.67 5.36 12.50
C ASP A 66 -0.77 4.90 12.25
N VAL A 67 -0.93 3.82 11.50
CA VAL A 67 -2.24 3.22 11.24
C VAL A 67 -2.22 1.74 11.59
N PRO A 68 -3.35 1.17 12.00
CA PRO A 68 -3.42 -0.29 12.19
C PRO A 68 -3.09 -1.00 10.88
N PRO A 69 -2.32 -2.11 10.91
CA PRO A 69 -1.96 -2.83 9.69
C PRO A 69 -3.19 -3.25 8.86
N GLY A 70 -4.30 -3.57 9.52
CA GLY A 70 -5.53 -3.93 8.84
C GLY A 70 -6.07 -2.84 7.93
N ASN A 71 -5.75 -1.58 8.19
CA ASN A 71 -6.20 -0.47 7.34
C ASN A 71 -5.58 -0.55 5.94
N LEU A 72 -4.41 -1.16 5.82
CA LEU A 72 -3.78 -1.34 4.51
C LEU A 72 -4.50 -2.40 3.68
N PHE A 73 -5.24 -3.28 4.34
CA PHE A 73 -6.05 -4.31 3.71
C PHE A 73 -7.54 -3.97 3.68
N ASP A 74 -7.90 -2.72 3.97
CA ASP A 74 -9.29 -2.27 3.94
C ASP A 74 -9.73 -2.14 2.49
N ILE A 75 -10.29 -3.21 1.99
CA ILE A 75 -10.67 -3.36 0.59
C ILE A 75 -12.13 -3.75 0.56
N ASP A 76 -12.91 -2.98 -0.20
CA ASP A 76 -14.33 -3.28 -0.39
C ASP A 76 -14.47 -4.46 -1.34
N ILE A 77 -14.87 -5.60 -0.81
CA ILE A 77 -15.08 -6.81 -1.60
C ILE A 77 -16.11 -6.58 -2.70
N ASP A 78 -17.12 -5.75 -2.44
CA ASP A 78 -18.18 -5.49 -3.41
C ASP A 78 -17.67 -4.79 -4.67
N GLU A 79 -16.52 -4.12 -4.60
CA GLU A 79 -15.88 -3.54 -5.78
C GLU A 79 -15.53 -4.60 -6.83
N PHE A 80 -15.37 -5.85 -6.41
CA PHE A 80 -14.84 -6.92 -7.25
C PHE A 80 -15.87 -7.98 -7.60
N THR A 81 -17.09 -7.81 -7.17
CA THR A 81 -18.17 -8.76 -7.53
C THR A 81 -18.91 -8.23 -8.73
N ASP A 82 -19.12 -9.12 -9.70
CA ASP A 82 -19.99 -8.81 -10.82
C ASP A 82 -21.43 -8.78 -10.30
N LYS A 83 -22.10 -7.71 -10.60
CA LYS A 83 -23.52 -7.56 -10.24
C LYS A 83 -24.40 -7.80 -11.45
#